data_9391a579603af2e01ddf27ed1367f047
#
_entry.id   9391a579603af2e01ddf27ed1367f047
#
_cell.length_a   1.000
_cell.length_b   1.000
_cell.length_c   1.000
_cell.angle_alpha   90.00
_cell.angle_beta   90.00
_cell.angle_gamma   90.00
#
_symmetry.space_group_name_H-M   'P 1'
#
loop_
_entity.id
_entity.type
_entity.pdbx_description
1 polymer ?
#
loop_
_entity_poly.entity_id
_entity_poly.type
_entity_poly.pdbx_seq_one_letter_code
_entity_poly.pdbx_strand_id
1 'polypeptide(L)'
;MTQPLGKLTAFAVAAALFSVAAQAGTYPDYGYAPPDTYTGAKFVLSQSYPTTPPKGPLPEFFKKLPTKQDNNFETWRAYMDAVKNYCLEGNVDVNWDVQKNKVRQWYHMPWQHYGPLGREGIHGLTKEAQIQAQQLASTQTATGQTYAVGIYNDIGAYTIGKVWKDPQNPDPSYTSQPNSFPNGTVVCKALFADIDRNTVPFLVNPVLWQGYITDTFTSANRVVKDVALIQMDIAVRDTRMKETGWIFGTFQYNGAKTGKAGWDNLVPVGIIWGNDPKETGNDFTNPKPTVTKINPALQQTAINANTQELPPTHLGWNGRLNGPVDNPNSSCQSCHMTAEAPQVAIMNPLFQKNPPPVGSPDWMRWFQNIPAGHPFTPGTKSTDFSLQMSGSLVNFYQWKCDMGGIYENGINACAKTAGLKLKMLKSGNGAPQPLQRVIRDPSLEQLLE
;
A
#
# COMPACT_ATOMS: atom_id res chain seq x y z
N MET A 1 65.36 -43.45 -36.92
CA MET A 1 64.35 -44.13 -36.08
C MET A 1 63.53 -43.08 -35.37
N THR A 2 62.40 -42.78 -35.91
CA THR A 2 61.51 -41.71 -35.43
C THR A 2 60.28 -42.37 -34.76
N GLN A 3 60.09 -42.08 -33.48
CA GLN A 3 58.86 -42.43 -32.76
C GLN A 3 57.79 -41.34 -32.92
N PRO A 4 56.49 -41.69 -33.01
CA PRO A 4 55.45 -40.72 -33.21
C PRO A 4 54.89 -40.19 -31.89
N LEU A 5 54.58 -38.88 -31.86
CA LEU A 5 53.87 -38.15 -30.79
C LEU A 5 52.47 -38.68 -30.61
N GLY A 6 52.13 -39.02 -29.38
CA GLY A 6 50.79 -39.35 -28.95
C GLY A 6 49.90 -38.11 -28.92
N LYS A 7 48.66 -38.22 -29.49
CA LYS A 7 47.63 -37.23 -29.43
C LYS A 7 46.94 -37.26 -28.06
N LEU A 8 47.06 -36.17 -27.29
CA LEU A 8 46.20 -35.93 -26.12
C LEU A 8 44.79 -35.48 -26.61
N THR A 9 43.82 -36.29 -26.35
CA THR A 9 42.40 -35.95 -26.52
C THR A 9 41.93 -35.21 -25.27
N ALA A 10 41.64 -33.92 -25.40
CA ALA A 10 41.04 -33.15 -24.33
C ALA A 10 39.54 -33.44 -24.25
N PHE A 11 39.10 -34.06 -23.18
CA PHE A 11 37.68 -34.16 -22.85
C PHE A 11 37.20 -32.83 -22.30
N ALA A 12 36.40 -32.11 -23.08
CA ALA A 12 35.63 -30.97 -22.62
C ALA A 12 34.41 -31.48 -21.84
N VAL A 13 34.41 -31.32 -20.52
CA VAL A 13 33.23 -31.53 -19.68
C VAL A 13 32.35 -30.30 -19.84
N ALA A 14 31.31 -30.43 -20.62
CA ALA A 14 30.26 -29.44 -20.69
C ALA A 14 29.46 -29.49 -19.36
N ALA A 15 29.70 -28.53 -18.48
CA ALA A 15 28.87 -28.29 -17.32
C ALA A 15 27.52 -27.75 -17.82
N ALA A 16 26.50 -28.61 -17.90
CA ALA A 16 25.12 -28.20 -18.13
C ALA A 16 24.65 -27.44 -16.88
N LEU A 17 24.62 -26.13 -16.97
CA LEU A 17 23.92 -25.29 -16.03
C LEU A 17 22.41 -25.53 -16.20
N PHE A 18 21.89 -26.45 -15.43
CA PHE A 18 20.44 -26.54 -15.24
C PHE A 18 20.03 -25.27 -14.45
N SER A 19 19.60 -24.25 -15.15
CA SER A 19 18.77 -23.21 -14.56
C SER A 19 17.45 -23.89 -14.17
N VAL A 20 17.30 -24.22 -12.90
CA VAL A 20 15.99 -24.54 -12.35
C VAL A 20 15.18 -23.25 -12.46
N ALA A 21 14.44 -23.11 -13.54
CA ALA A 21 13.42 -22.10 -13.64
C ALA A 21 12.44 -22.39 -12.47
N ALA A 22 12.48 -21.55 -11.45
CA ALA A 22 11.47 -21.57 -10.41
C ALA A 22 10.12 -21.44 -11.13
N GLN A 23 9.31 -22.47 -11.07
CA GLN A 23 7.96 -22.44 -11.60
C GLN A 23 7.21 -21.45 -10.73
N ALA A 24 7.15 -20.19 -11.17
CA ALA A 24 6.36 -19.18 -10.53
C ALA A 24 4.93 -19.70 -10.50
N GLY A 25 4.38 -19.93 -9.30
CA GLY A 25 2.99 -20.27 -9.15
C GLY A 25 2.16 -19.23 -9.88
N THR A 26 1.39 -19.65 -10.87
CA THR A 26 0.51 -18.73 -11.59
C THR A 26 -0.64 -18.37 -10.66
N TYR A 27 -0.63 -17.17 -10.16
CA TYR A 27 -1.78 -16.60 -9.45
C TYR A 27 -2.78 -16.15 -10.51
N PRO A 28 -4.04 -16.56 -10.40
CA PRO A 28 -5.04 -16.08 -11.34
C PRO A 28 -5.12 -14.54 -11.24
N ASP A 29 -5.00 -13.87 -12.36
CA ASP A 29 -5.27 -12.44 -12.43
C ASP A 29 -6.67 -12.24 -12.99
N TYR A 30 -7.62 -12.02 -12.11
CA TYR A 30 -9.00 -11.72 -12.46
C TYR A 30 -9.24 -10.22 -12.64
N GLY A 31 -8.16 -9.44 -12.77
CA GLY A 31 -8.25 -8.01 -12.95
C GLY A 31 -9.18 -7.63 -14.10
N TYR A 32 -9.77 -6.47 -13.99
CA TYR A 32 -10.70 -5.97 -14.99
C TYR A 32 -9.96 -5.63 -16.27
N ALA A 33 -10.00 -6.55 -17.24
CA ALA A 33 -9.44 -6.33 -18.56
C ALA A 33 -10.11 -5.10 -19.22
N PRO A 34 -9.34 -4.19 -19.82
CA PRO A 34 -9.92 -3.09 -20.57
C PRO A 34 -10.70 -3.61 -21.78
N PRO A 35 -11.64 -2.82 -22.33
CA PRO A 35 -12.42 -3.23 -23.49
C PRO A 35 -11.52 -3.46 -24.71
N ASP A 36 -11.98 -4.29 -25.65
CA ASP A 36 -11.21 -4.64 -26.87
C ASP A 36 -10.86 -3.42 -27.75
N THR A 37 -11.62 -2.33 -27.60
CA THR A 37 -11.34 -1.06 -28.25
C THR A 37 -10.14 -0.32 -27.69
N TYR A 38 -9.64 -0.72 -26.51
CA TYR A 38 -8.44 -0.16 -25.92
C TYR A 38 -7.19 -0.77 -26.55
N THR A 39 -6.39 0.07 -27.23
CA THR A 39 -5.19 -0.36 -27.95
C THR A 39 -3.88 -0.04 -27.21
N GLY A 40 -3.95 0.57 -26.02
CA GLY A 40 -2.78 0.92 -25.21
C GLY A 40 -2.15 -0.28 -24.49
N ALA A 41 -1.12 0.00 -23.72
CA ALA A 41 -0.44 -1.00 -22.89
C ALA A 41 -1.41 -1.55 -21.82
N LYS A 42 -1.32 -2.85 -21.57
CA LYS A 42 -2.10 -3.54 -20.53
C LYS A 42 -1.21 -3.87 -19.36
N PHE A 43 -1.76 -3.81 -18.16
CA PHE A 43 -1.06 -4.17 -16.93
C PHE A 43 -0.62 -5.63 -16.94
N VAL A 44 0.61 -5.85 -16.49
CA VAL A 44 1.19 -7.19 -16.30
C VAL A 44 1.64 -7.34 -14.85
N LEU A 45 1.10 -8.34 -14.18
CA LEU A 45 1.41 -8.61 -12.79
C LEU A 45 2.83 -9.16 -12.61
N SER A 46 3.69 -8.46 -11.86
CA SER A 46 5.03 -8.94 -11.49
C SER A 46 4.93 -9.78 -10.21
N GLN A 47 5.08 -11.12 -10.34
CA GLN A 47 4.88 -12.08 -9.24
C GLN A 47 5.88 -13.25 -9.26
N SER A 48 6.96 -13.14 -10.03
CA SER A 48 8.06 -14.13 -10.01
C SER A 48 8.95 -13.89 -8.80
N TYR A 49 8.40 -14.08 -7.59
CA TYR A 49 9.05 -13.74 -6.33
C TYR A 49 10.38 -14.48 -6.13
N PRO A 50 11.39 -13.81 -5.50
CA PRO A 50 12.65 -14.45 -5.14
C PRO A 50 12.41 -15.67 -4.23
N THR A 51 13.08 -16.78 -4.53
CA THR A 51 13.02 -18.01 -3.73
C THR A 51 14.12 -18.10 -2.68
N THR A 52 15.12 -17.24 -2.79
CA THR A 52 16.22 -17.08 -1.83
C THR A 52 16.31 -15.64 -1.36
N PRO A 53 16.77 -15.39 -0.12
CA PRO A 53 16.98 -14.02 0.35
C PRO A 53 17.91 -13.26 -0.61
N PRO A 54 17.56 -12.03 -1.00
CA PRO A 54 18.48 -11.19 -1.77
C PRO A 54 19.81 -10.99 -1.02
N LYS A 55 20.94 -11.12 -1.73
CA LYS A 55 22.29 -11.05 -1.15
C LYS A 55 22.96 -9.68 -1.33
N GLY A 56 22.24 -8.68 -1.80
CA GLY A 56 22.79 -7.33 -2.01
C GLY A 56 22.95 -6.53 -0.70
N PRO A 57 23.70 -5.43 -0.73
CA PRO A 57 23.71 -4.47 0.37
C PRO A 57 22.31 -3.84 0.50
N LEU A 58 22.02 -3.33 1.70
CA LEU A 58 20.81 -2.52 1.90
C LEU A 58 20.84 -1.29 0.98
N PRO A 59 19.69 -0.79 0.55
CA PRO A 59 19.61 0.43 -0.26
C PRO A 59 20.41 1.59 0.34
N GLU A 60 21.05 2.39 -0.50
CA GLU A 60 21.96 3.48 -0.07
C GLU A 60 21.33 4.47 0.91
N PHE A 61 20.02 4.70 0.81
CA PHE A 61 19.33 5.59 1.73
C PHE A 61 19.34 5.12 3.19
N PHE A 62 19.60 3.83 3.47
CA PHE A 62 19.84 3.34 4.82
C PHE A 62 21.04 3.98 5.51
N LYS A 63 21.97 4.58 4.76
CA LYS A 63 23.05 5.38 5.33
C LYS A 63 22.58 6.71 5.93
N LYS A 64 21.38 7.15 5.57
CA LYS A 64 20.75 8.42 6.01
C LYS A 64 19.51 8.08 6.83
N LEU A 65 19.61 8.04 8.14
CA LEU A 65 18.46 7.78 8.99
C LEU A 65 18.06 9.03 9.74
N PRO A 66 16.81 9.49 9.65
CA PRO A 66 16.30 10.47 10.59
C PRO A 66 16.26 9.84 11.99
N THR A 67 16.88 10.48 12.96
CA THR A 67 16.83 10.03 14.35
C THR A 67 15.68 10.72 15.08
N LYS A 68 15.24 10.16 16.21
CA LYS A 68 14.20 10.78 17.06
C LYS A 68 14.54 12.21 17.48
N GLN A 69 15.83 12.50 17.68
CA GLN A 69 16.29 13.82 18.12
C GLN A 69 16.53 14.78 16.97
N ASP A 70 16.55 14.25 15.73
CA ASP A 70 16.80 15.10 14.57
C ASP A 70 15.50 15.82 14.16
N ASN A 71 15.36 17.06 14.57
CA ASN A 71 14.29 17.96 14.16
C ASN A 71 14.63 18.74 12.89
N ASN A 72 15.81 18.52 12.29
CA ASN A 72 16.20 19.23 11.08
C ASN A 72 15.40 18.71 9.89
N PHE A 73 14.56 19.59 9.34
CA PHE A 73 13.73 19.33 8.17
C PHE A 73 14.54 18.77 7.00
N GLU A 74 15.71 19.35 6.73
CA GLU A 74 16.53 18.94 5.59
C GLU A 74 17.06 17.50 5.74
N THR A 75 17.33 17.02 6.95
CA THR A 75 17.82 15.66 7.19
C THR A 75 16.75 14.62 6.89
N TRP A 76 15.56 14.76 7.46
CA TRP A 76 14.51 13.79 7.23
C TRP A 76 13.90 13.93 5.82
N ARG A 77 13.87 15.13 5.25
CA ARG A 77 13.54 15.36 3.85
C ARG A 77 14.51 14.64 2.92
N ALA A 78 15.81 14.77 3.17
CA ALA A 78 16.84 14.07 2.37
C ALA A 78 16.68 12.55 2.41
N TYR A 79 16.28 11.99 3.55
CA TYR A 79 15.92 10.57 3.64
C TYR A 79 14.70 10.24 2.78
N MET A 80 13.61 10.97 2.93
CA MET A 80 12.40 10.74 2.15
C MET A 80 12.64 10.88 0.65
N ASP A 81 13.34 11.92 0.22
CA ASP A 81 13.67 12.12 -1.20
C ASP A 81 14.54 10.97 -1.74
N ALA A 82 15.45 10.43 -0.93
CA ALA A 82 16.26 9.28 -1.32
C ALA A 82 15.40 8.01 -1.48
N VAL A 83 14.43 7.77 -0.59
CA VAL A 83 13.48 6.64 -0.73
C VAL A 83 12.56 6.86 -1.94
N LYS A 84 12.03 8.07 -2.14
CA LYS A 84 11.24 8.42 -3.33
C LYS A 84 12.01 8.11 -4.62
N ASN A 85 13.25 8.60 -4.71
CA ASN A 85 14.09 8.37 -5.88
C ASN A 85 14.36 6.88 -6.10
N TYR A 86 14.57 6.12 -5.03
CA TYR A 86 14.70 4.66 -5.09
C TYR A 86 13.44 4.00 -5.69
N CYS A 87 12.23 4.50 -5.34
CA CYS A 87 10.97 4.03 -5.90
C CYS A 87 10.78 4.42 -7.37
N LEU A 88 11.18 5.63 -7.75
CA LEU A 88 10.92 6.17 -9.09
C LEU A 88 11.93 5.71 -10.13
N GLU A 89 13.17 5.43 -9.71
CA GLU A 89 14.29 5.10 -10.60
C GLU A 89 13.98 3.87 -11.47
N GLY A 90 14.00 4.10 -12.79
CA GLY A 90 13.67 3.09 -13.79
C GLY A 90 12.17 2.78 -13.93
N ASN A 91 11.34 3.08 -12.93
CA ASN A 91 9.88 2.86 -13.01
C ASN A 91 9.20 3.96 -13.84
N VAL A 92 9.65 5.20 -13.70
CA VAL A 92 9.12 6.33 -14.51
C VAL A 92 9.38 6.11 -15.99
N ASP A 93 10.58 5.65 -16.34
CA ASP A 93 11.00 5.43 -17.73
C ASP A 93 10.16 4.37 -18.46
N VAL A 94 9.60 3.44 -17.71
CA VAL A 94 8.78 2.35 -18.25
C VAL A 94 7.30 2.51 -17.93
N ASN A 95 6.90 3.72 -17.53
CA ASN A 95 5.51 4.03 -17.15
C ASN A 95 4.92 3.00 -16.14
N TRP A 96 5.73 2.63 -15.15
CA TRP A 96 5.41 1.65 -14.09
C TRP A 96 5.05 0.23 -14.57
N ASP A 97 5.40 -0.13 -15.81
CA ASP A 97 5.51 -1.53 -16.21
C ASP A 97 6.78 -2.11 -15.56
N VAL A 98 6.67 -2.43 -14.27
CA VAL A 98 7.81 -2.70 -13.39
C VAL A 98 8.65 -3.89 -13.83
N GLN A 99 8.11 -4.78 -14.65
CA GLN A 99 8.88 -5.90 -15.24
C GLN A 99 9.89 -5.41 -16.28
N LYS A 100 9.69 -4.22 -16.84
CA LYS A 100 10.61 -3.60 -17.78
C LYS A 100 11.66 -2.72 -17.12
N ASN A 101 11.58 -2.51 -15.79
CA ASN A 101 12.59 -1.75 -15.05
C ASN A 101 13.94 -2.48 -15.10
N LYS A 102 14.97 -1.81 -15.66
CA LYS A 102 16.31 -2.36 -15.81
C LYS A 102 17.24 -2.04 -14.65
N VAL A 103 16.82 -1.16 -13.75
CA VAL A 103 17.63 -0.72 -12.61
C VAL A 103 17.45 -1.68 -11.44
N ARG A 104 16.20 -2.05 -11.13
CA ARG A 104 15.86 -2.98 -10.06
C ARG A 104 14.56 -3.70 -10.34
N GLN A 105 14.38 -4.83 -9.69
CA GLN A 105 13.15 -5.60 -9.79
C GLN A 105 12.14 -5.13 -8.75
N TRP A 106 10.89 -5.03 -9.17
CA TRP A 106 9.75 -4.72 -8.34
C TRP A 106 8.65 -5.75 -8.51
N TYR A 107 7.86 -5.94 -7.47
CA TYR A 107 6.87 -7.00 -7.41
C TYR A 107 5.53 -6.47 -6.89
N HIS A 108 4.45 -7.02 -7.41
CA HIS A 108 3.10 -6.73 -6.94
C HIS A 108 2.63 -7.77 -5.93
N MET A 109 1.76 -7.37 -5.02
CA MET A 109 1.05 -8.30 -4.14
C MET A 109 0.04 -9.10 -4.97
N PRO A 110 -0.08 -10.44 -4.82
CA PRO A 110 -1.09 -11.23 -5.50
C PRO A 110 -2.49 -10.94 -4.94
N TRP A 111 -3.53 -11.40 -5.63
CA TRP A 111 -4.93 -11.33 -5.19
C TRP A 111 -5.51 -9.94 -4.93
N GLN A 112 -4.87 -8.84 -5.37
CA GLN A 112 -5.42 -7.50 -5.28
C GLN A 112 -6.50 -7.22 -6.33
N HIS A 113 -6.75 -8.14 -7.23
CA HIS A 113 -7.66 -8.05 -8.37
C HIS A 113 -9.06 -8.60 -8.09
N TYR A 114 -9.28 -9.30 -6.98
CA TYR A 114 -10.54 -9.95 -6.70
C TYR A 114 -11.57 -8.98 -6.10
N GLY A 115 -12.81 -9.08 -6.56
CA GLY A 115 -13.94 -8.29 -6.06
C GLY A 115 -14.08 -6.89 -6.70
N PRO A 116 -15.09 -6.11 -6.27
CA PRO A 116 -15.46 -4.83 -6.91
C PRO A 116 -14.40 -3.74 -6.75
N LEU A 117 -13.53 -3.84 -5.76
CA LEU A 117 -12.37 -2.95 -5.60
C LEU A 117 -11.13 -3.46 -6.31
N GLY A 118 -11.29 -4.55 -7.07
CA GLY A 118 -10.20 -5.26 -7.73
C GLY A 118 -9.43 -4.41 -8.71
N ARG A 119 -8.19 -4.86 -8.94
CA ARG A 119 -7.22 -4.24 -9.84
C ARG A 119 -7.79 -4.07 -11.25
N GLU A 120 -7.63 -2.90 -11.82
CA GLU A 120 -7.93 -2.65 -13.23
C GLU A 120 -6.76 -3.07 -14.15
N GLY A 121 -7.04 -3.24 -15.45
CA GLY A 121 -6.13 -3.91 -16.37
C GLY A 121 -5.24 -2.99 -17.21
N ILE A 122 -5.13 -1.69 -16.93
CA ILE A 122 -4.25 -0.77 -17.67
C ILE A 122 -2.98 -0.45 -16.89
N HIS A 123 -3.08 0.01 -15.64
CA HIS A 123 -1.95 0.30 -14.77
C HIS A 123 -1.95 -0.52 -13.47
N GLY A 124 -2.92 -1.40 -13.30
CA GLY A 124 -3.03 -2.24 -12.12
C GLY A 124 -3.56 -1.50 -10.88
N LEU A 125 -4.30 -0.44 -11.08
CA LEU A 125 -4.86 0.38 -10.03
C LEU A 125 -5.98 -0.35 -9.31
N THR A 126 -5.95 -0.35 -7.98
CA THR A 126 -7.03 -0.79 -7.11
C THR A 126 -7.82 0.42 -6.62
N LYS A 127 -9.14 0.27 -6.49
CA LYS A 127 -10.00 1.32 -5.93
C LYS A 127 -9.70 1.48 -4.44
N GLU A 128 -9.52 2.72 -4.01
CA GLU A 128 -9.21 3.09 -2.62
C GLU A 128 -10.31 3.98 -2.02
N ALA A 129 -9.97 4.84 -1.06
CA ALA A 129 -10.91 5.72 -0.38
C ALA A 129 -11.55 6.76 -1.31
N GLN A 130 -12.73 7.21 -0.96
CA GLN A 130 -13.38 8.37 -1.58
C GLN A 130 -12.71 9.66 -1.07
N ILE A 131 -12.53 10.62 -1.96
CA ILE A 131 -12.14 11.98 -1.60
C ILE A 131 -13.42 12.76 -1.30
N GLN A 132 -13.54 13.26 -0.09
CA GLN A 132 -14.70 14.07 0.29
C GLN A 132 -14.63 15.45 -0.35
N ALA A 133 -15.79 16.09 -0.52
CA ALA A 133 -15.83 17.48 -0.94
C ALA A 133 -15.00 18.35 0.00
N GLN A 134 -14.24 19.28 -0.57
CA GLN A 134 -13.32 20.19 0.15
C GLN A 134 -12.18 19.53 0.93
N GLN A 135 -11.96 18.24 0.74
CA GLN A 135 -10.84 17.54 1.39
C GLN A 135 -9.47 18.00 0.87
N LEU A 136 -9.37 18.34 -0.41
CA LEU A 136 -8.11 18.74 -1.05
C LEU A 136 -7.96 20.24 -1.18
N ALA A 137 -9.05 20.96 -1.40
CA ALA A 137 -9.08 22.40 -1.51
C ALA A 137 -10.51 22.91 -1.29
N SER A 138 -10.67 24.13 -0.78
CA SER A 138 -11.99 24.75 -0.58
C SER A 138 -12.79 24.87 -1.89
N THR A 139 -12.10 24.96 -3.02
CA THR A 139 -12.66 25.02 -4.37
C THR A 139 -13.10 23.66 -4.92
N GLN A 140 -12.72 22.54 -4.31
CA GLN A 140 -13.14 21.20 -4.67
C GLN A 140 -14.52 20.90 -4.06
N THR A 141 -15.58 21.20 -4.76
CA THR A 141 -16.96 21.04 -4.27
C THR A 141 -17.56 19.65 -4.51
N ALA A 142 -16.98 18.88 -5.44
CA ALA A 142 -17.40 17.52 -5.74
C ALA A 142 -16.56 16.49 -4.99
N THR A 143 -17.15 15.34 -4.69
CA THR A 143 -16.38 14.16 -4.23
C THR A 143 -15.55 13.60 -5.38
N GLY A 144 -14.46 12.90 -5.03
CA GLY A 144 -13.61 12.20 -5.97
C GLY A 144 -13.37 10.76 -5.53
N GLN A 145 -12.59 10.02 -6.31
CA GLN A 145 -12.23 8.63 -6.03
C GLN A 145 -10.74 8.43 -6.19
N THR A 146 -10.10 7.79 -5.23
CA THR A 146 -8.69 7.41 -5.33
C THR A 146 -8.52 6.00 -5.87
N TYR A 147 -7.43 5.83 -6.57
CA TYR A 147 -6.96 4.56 -7.13
C TYR A 147 -5.47 4.43 -6.88
N ALA A 148 -4.98 3.23 -6.56
CA ALA A 148 -3.58 3.05 -6.22
C ALA A 148 -2.97 1.78 -6.78
N VAL A 149 -1.65 1.83 -7.00
CA VAL A 149 -0.83 0.66 -7.25
C VAL A 149 0.34 0.64 -6.26
N GLY A 150 0.56 -0.51 -5.64
CA GLY A 150 1.65 -0.72 -4.69
C GLY A 150 2.63 -1.77 -5.20
N ILE A 151 3.92 -1.51 -4.99
CA ILE A 151 5.02 -2.38 -5.39
C ILE A 151 6.00 -2.60 -4.24
N TYR A 152 6.61 -3.77 -4.21
CA TYR A 152 7.60 -4.18 -3.21
C TYR A 152 8.95 -4.41 -3.89
N ASN A 153 10.05 -4.04 -3.21
CA ASN A 153 11.38 -4.42 -3.67
C ASN A 153 11.61 -5.93 -3.49
N ASP A 154 12.71 -6.45 -4.01
CA ASP A 154 13.10 -7.86 -3.96
C ASP A 154 13.19 -8.41 -2.53
N ILE A 155 13.66 -7.59 -1.57
CA ILE A 155 13.75 -7.96 -0.14
C ILE A 155 12.36 -8.27 0.43
N GLY A 156 11.39 -7.40 0.18
CA GLY A 156 10.00 -7.61 0.60
C GLY A 156 9.32 -8.73 -0.19
N ALA A 157 9.60 -8.80 -1.48
CA ALA A 157 9.06 -9.81 -2.38
C ALA A 157 9.45 -11.24 -2.00
N TYR A 158 10.65 -11.43 -1.44
CA TYR A 158 11.05 -12.72 -0.88
C TYR A 158 10.07 -13.22 0.19
N THR A 159 9.63 -12.35 1.09
CA THR A 159 8.63 -12.72 2.11
C THR A 159 7.25 -12.97 1.50
N ILE A 160 6.84 -12.17 0.51
CA ILE A 160 5.62 -12.43 -0.25
C ILE A 160 5.67 -13.83 -0.88
N GLY A 161 6.78 -14.15 -1.55
CA GLY A 161 7.00 -15.48 -2.14
C GLY A 161 6.97 -16.62 -1.13
N LYS A 162 7.38 -16.40 0.12
CA LYS A 162 7.26 -17.41 1.20
C LYS A 162 5.81 -17.61 1.64
N VAL A 163 5.07 -16.51 1.86
CA VAL A 163 3.65 -16.58 2.23
C VAL A 163 2.84 -17.30 1.15
N TRP A 164 3.15 -17.01 -0.11
CA TRP A 164 2.44 -17.55 -1.27
C TRP A 164 3.16 -18.69 -1.96
N LYS A 165 4.09 -19.37 -1.27
CA LYS A 165 4.83 -20.52 -1.83
C LYS A 165 3.89 -21.64 -2.32
N ASP A 166 2.85 -21.90 -1.57
CA ASP A 166 1.69 -22.68 -2.03
C ASP A 166 0.55 -21.72 -2.37
N PRO A 167 0.25 -21.48 -3.67
CA PRO A 167 -0.82 -20.58 -4.06
C PRO A 167 -2.22 -21.00 -3.61
N GLN A 168 -2.39 -22.25 -3.19
CA GLN A 168 -3.66 -22.81 -2.71
C GLN A 168 -3.78 -22.76 -1.18
N ASN A 169 -2.67 -22.57 -0.46
CA ASN A 169 -2.61 -22.52 1.00
C ASN A 169 -1.57 -21.48 1.47
N PRO A 170 -1.85 -20.18 1.30
CA PRO A 170 -0.91 -19.14 1.74
C PRO A 170 -0.71 -19.20 3.25
N ASP A 171 0.55 -19.05 3.66
CA ASP A 171 0.94 -19.13 5.07
C ASP A 171 1.40 -17.76 5.63
N PRO A 172 0.53 -17.02 6.32
CA PRO A 172 0.88 -15.74 6.92
C PRO A 172 1.85 -15.84 8.12
N SER A 173 2.23 -17.04 8.56
CA SER A 173 3.22 -17.18 9.63
C SER A 173 4.59 -16.61 9.25
N TYR A 174 4.89 -16.49 7.95
CA TYR A 174 6.10 -15.86 7.46
C TYR A 174 6.17 -14.34 7.64
N THR A 175 5.09 -13.71 8.04
CA THR A 175 5.01 -12.28 8.40
C THR A 175 4.64 -12.07 9.87
N SER A 176 4.46 -13.15 10.64
CA SER A 176 4.08 -13.10 12.04
C SER A 176 5.17 -13.72 12.93
N GLN A 177 5.32 -13.21 14.16
CA GLN A 177 6.35 -13.65 15.09
C GLN A 177 6.48 -15.19 15.16
N PRO A 178 7.72 -15.72 15.13
CA PRO A 178 9.02 -14.99 15.23
C PRO A 178 9.49 -14.32 13.93
N ASN A 179 8.70 -14.36 12.87
CA ASN A 179 9.00 -13.78 11.57
C ASN A 179 8.45 -12.36 11.42
N SER A 180 8.96 -11.65 10.42
CA SER A 180 8.48 -10.34 9.95
C SER A 180 9.06 -10.10 8.55
N PHE A 181 8.67 -9.03 7.88
CA PHE A 181 9.41 -8.59 6.70
C PHE A 181 10.87 -8.29 7.05
N PRO A 182 11.83 -8.65 6.18
CA PRO A 182 13.24 -8.39 6.42
C PRO A 182 13.56 -6.90 6.47
N ASN A 183 14.61 -6.55 7.24
CA ASN A 183 15.19 -5.22 7.20
C ASN A 183 15.59 -4.84 5.77
N GLY A 184 15.20 -3.66 5.32
CA GLY A 184 15.42 -3.23 3.93
C GLY A 184 14.25 -3.47 2.99
N THR A 185 13.15 -4.08 3.43
CA THR A 185 11.91 -4.08 2.66
C THR A 185 11.46 -2.65 2.40
N VAL A 186 11.18 -2.35 1.14
CA VAL A 186 10.63 -1.07 0.68
C VAL A 186 9.34 -1.32 -0.06
N VAL A 187 8.32 -0.56 0.30
CA VAL A 187 7.02 -0.52 -0.38
C VAL A 187 6.81 0.88 -0.91
N CYS A 188 6.42 0.97 -2.17
CA CYS A 188 6.08 2.22 -2.84
C CYS A 188 4.63 2.11 -3.33
N LYS A 189 3.81 3.10 -3.04
CA LYS A 189 2.40 3.13 -3.46
C LYS A 189 2.10 4.47 -4.11
N ALA A 190 1.76 4.46 -5.38
CA ALA A 190 1.31 5.63 -6.10
C ALA A 190 -0.22 5.70 -6.08
N LEU A 191 -0.76 6.87 -5.73
CA LEU A 191 -2.20 7.13 -5.67
C LEU A 191 -2.59 8.18 -6.70
N PHE A 192 -3.63 7.87 -7.43
CA PHE A 192 -4.23 8.71 -8.45
C PHE A 192 -5.67 9.05 -8.08
N ALA A 193 -6.12 10.23 -8.47
CA ALA A 193 -7.46 10.71 -8.20
C ALA A 193 -8.26 10.88 -9.50
N ASP A 194 -9.48 10.34 -9.48
CA ASP A 194 -10.54 10.70 -10.40
C ASP A 194 -11.29 11.89 -9.81
N ILE A 195 -10.91 13.09 -10.26
CA ILE A 195 -11.39 14.36 -9.72
C ILE A 195 -11.31 15.46 -10.79
N ASP A 196 -12.16 16.47 -10.68
CA ASP A 196 -11.99 17.68 -11.50
C ASP A 196 -10.74 18.45 -11.03
N ARG A 197 -9.67 18.33 -11.82
CA ARG A 197 -8.35 18.93 -11.54
C ARG A 197 -8.39 20.45 -11.46
N ASN A 198 -9.33 21.10 -12.16
CA ASN A 198 -9.45 22.56 -12.18
C ASN A 198 -9.91 23.10 -10.82
N THR A 199 -10.50 22.25 -9.98
CA THR A 199 -10.96 22.63 -8.65
C THR A 199 -9.89 22.42 -7.57
N VAL A 200 -8.70 21.89 -7.93
CA VAL A 200 -7.61 21.61 -6.99
C VAL A 200 -6.36 22.38 -7.41
N PRO A 201 -6.08 23.54 -6.80
CA PRO A 201 -5.06 24.51 -7.27
C PRO A 201 -3.65 23.96 -7.39
N PHE A 202 -3.29 22.93 -6.65
CA PHE A 202 -1.95 22.33 -6.72
C PHE A 202 -1.82 21.22 -7.78
N LEU A 203 -2.90 20.80 -8.43
CA LEU A 203 -2.87 19.81 -9.51
C LEU A 203 -2.58 20.47 -10.87
N VAL A 204 -1.54 21.31 -10.94
CA VAL A 204 -1.06 21.93 -12.18
C VAL A 204 -0.19 20.93 -12.93
N ASN A 205 -0.55 20.64 -14.18
CA ASN A 205 0.15 19.70 -15.05
C ASN A 205 0.50 18.35 -14.36
N PRO A 206 -0.48 17.66 -13.75
CA PRO A 206 -0.21 16.42 -13.06
C PRO A 206 0.19 15.31 -14.02
N VAL A 207 0.91 14.30 -13.49
CA VAL A 207 1.05 13.03 -14.19
C VAL A 207 -0.34 12.42 -14.35
N LEU A 208 -0.69 12.07 -15.58
CA LEU A 208 -1.95 11.44 -15.91
C LEU A 208 -1.74 10.00 -16.33
N TRP A 209 -2.52 9.11 -15.74
CA TRP A 209 -2.62 7.74 -16.19
C TRP A 209 -4.03 7.44 -16.67
N GLN A 210 -4.14 6.60 -17.69
CA GLN A 210 -5.41 5.98 -18.01
C GLN A 210 -5.68 4.81 -17.09
N GLY A 211 -6.91 4.68 -16.62
CA GLY A 211 -7.37 3.53 -15.86
C GLY A 211 -8.72 3.04 -16.38
N TYR A 212 -8.95 1.72 -16.35
CA TYR A 212 -10.26 1.13 -16.63
C TYR A 212 -11.05 1.06 -15.32
N ILE A 213 -11.57 2.20 -14.90
CA ILE A 213 -12.12 2.45 -13.57
C ILE A 213 -13.63 2.67 -13.60
N THR A 214 -14.26 2.67 -12.44
CA THR A 214 -15.70 2.93 -12.34
C THR A 214 -16.02 4.36 -12.79
N ASP A 215 -17.09 4.52 -13.54
CA ASP A 215 -17.53 5.82 -14.07
C ASP A 215 -17.97 6.78 -12.96
N THR A 216 -18.56 6.24 -11.89
CA THR A 216 -18.86 6.96 -10.64
C THR A 216 -18.49 6.14 -9.42
N PHE A 217 -18.50 6.74 -8.25
CA PHE A 217 -18.14 6.04 -7.01
C PHE A 217 -18.99 4.80 -6.74
N THR A 218 -20.30 4.87 -6.98
CA THR A 218 -21.27 3.80 -6.69
C THR A 218 -21.50 2.86 -7.87
N SER A 219 -21.05 3.20 -9.05
CA SER A 219 -21.30 2.43 -10.27
C SER A 219 -20.48 1.14 -10.32
N ALA A 220 -21.05 0.11 -10.92
CA ALA A 220 -20.33 -1.09 -11.34
C ALA A 220 -19.76 -0.93 -12.76
N ASN A 221 -20.22 0.05 -13.54
CA ASN A 221 -19.74 0.29 -14.90
C ASN A 221 -18.33 0.85 -14.88
N ARG A 222 -17.49 0.36 -15.76
CA ARG A 222 -16.13 0.84 -15.92
C ARG A 222 -15.93 1.50 -17.27
N VAL A 223 -15.13 2.54 -17.25
CA VAL A 223 -14.73 3.32 -18.44
C VAL A 223 -13.24 3.56 -18.41
N VAL A 224 -12.64 3.71 -19.59
CA VAL A 224 -11.25 4.18 -19.69
C VAL A 224 -11.25 5.68 -19.57
N LYS A 225 -10.63 6.20 -18.52
CA LYS A 225 -10.47 7.64 -18.31
C LYS A 225 -9.17 7.99 -17.60
N ASP A 226 -8.80 9.26 -17.67
CA ASP A 226 -7.60 9.77 -17.02
C ASP A 226 -7.83 9.96 -15.53
N VAL A 227 -6.82 9.59 -14.75
CA VAL A 227 -6.68 9.88 -13.33
C VAL A 227 -5.38 10.63 -13.08
N ALA A 228 -5.37 11.55 -12.13
CA ALA A 228 -4.24 12.42 -11.83
C ALA A 228 -3.46 11.94 -10.63
N LEU A 229 -2.13 11.89 -10.72
CA LEU A 229 -1.26 11.62 -9.58
C LEU A 229 -1.50 12.66 -8.48
N ILE A 230 -1.83 12.19 -7.27
CA ILE A 230 -2.13 13.07 -6.15
C ILE A 230 -1.22 12.82 -4.95
N GLN A 231 -0.86 11.56 -4.70
CA GLN A 231 -0.10 11.15 -3.52
C GLN A 231 0.82 9.99 -3.87
N MET A 232 1.92 9.87 -3.14
CA MET A 232 2.76 8.69 -3.13
C MET A 232 3.12 8.36 -1.69
N ASP A 233 2.93 7.09 -1.30
CA ASP A 233 3.30 6.60 0.02
C ASP A 233 4.50 5.68 -0.07
N ILE A 234 5.32 5.72 0.97
CA ILE A 234 6.45 4.82 1.17
C ILE A 234 6.34 4.15 2.52
N ALA A 235 6.72 2.88 2.57
CA ALA A 235 6.94 2.16 3.81
C ALA A 235 8.29 1.44 3.76
N VAL A 236 9.08 1.58 4.82
CA VAL A 236 10.43 0.99 4.92
C VAL A 236 10.53 0.20 6.21
N ARG A 237 10.86 -1.09 6.08
CA ARG A 237 11.20 -1.93 7.25
C ARG A 237 12.60 -1.58 7.70
N ASP A 238 12.71 -0.97 8.89
CA ASP A 238 13.97 -0.54 9.49
C ASP A 238 14.05 -0.95 10.95
N THR A 239 14.87 -1.95 11.26
CA THR A 239 15.03 -2.49 12.61
C THR A 239 15.65 -1.51 13.60
N ARG A 240 16.17 -0.37 13.13
CA ARG A 240 16.68 0.70 14.01
C ARG A 240 15.54 1.49 14.64
N MET A 241 14.35 1.48 14.05
CA MET A 241 13.13 2.06 14.62
C MET A 241 12.56 1.14 15.69
N LYS A 242 12.79 1.50 16.95
CA LYS A 242 12.45 0.63 18.10
C LYS A 242 10.97 0.58 18.42
N GLU A 243 10.19 1.57 17.98
CA GLU A 243 8.77 1.68 18.26
C GLU A 243 7.97 0.57 17.57
N THR A 244 8.13 0.46 16.26
CA THR A 244 7.35 -0.46 15.43
C THR A 244 8.22 -1.26 14.48
N GLY A 245 9.43 -0.78 14.18
CA GLY A 245 10.31 -1.35 13.18
C GLY A 245 9.97 -0.93 11.75
N TRP A 246 9.01 -0.02 11.56
CA TRP A 246 8.61 0.50 10.27
C TRP A 246 8.65 2.03 10.24
N ILE A 247 9.05 2.57 9.10
CA ILE A 247 8.98 3.99 8.77
C ILE A 247 7.94 4.14 7.66
N PHE A 248 7.00 5.05 7.84
CA PHE A 248 6.07 5.47 6.81
C PHE A 248 6.34 6.93 6.44
N GLY A 249 6.16 7.24 5.17
CA GLY A 249 6.23 8.60 4.66
C GLY A 249 5.24 8.79 3.54
N THR A 250 4.78 10.01 3.37
CA THR A 250 3.87 10.37 2.28
C THR A 250 4.33 11.61 1.57
N PHE A 251 4.07 11.66 0.27
CA PHE A 251 4.31 12.77 -0.62
C PHE A 251 3.00 13.20 -1.24
N GLN A 252 2.88 14.50 -1.44
CA GLN A 252 1.77 15.08 -2.19
C GLN A 252 2.26 15.67 -3.50
N TYR A 253 1.49 15.49 -4.56
CA TYR A 253 1.73 16.22 -5.80
C TYR A 253 1.49 17.73 -5.61
N ASN A 254 2.42 18.57 -6.06
CA ASN A 254 2.26 20.01 -6.05
C ASN A 254 2.95 20.67 -7.27
N GLY A 255 2.25 20.66 -8.40
CA GLY A 255 2.73 21.30 -9.65
C GLY A 255 2.69 22.83 -9.62
N ALA A 256 1.96 23.44 -8.69
CA ALA A 256 1.82 24.90 -8.64
C ALA A 256 3.10 25.62 -8.16
N LYS A 257 3.98 24.94 -7.44
CA LYS A 257 5.11 25.59 -6.76
C LYS A 257 6.49 25.28 -7.30
N THR A 258 6.66 24.14 -7.95
CA THR A 258 8.01 23.60 -8.11
C THR A 258 8.72 24.07 -9.35
N GLY A 259 8.00 24.51 -10.37
CA GLY A 259 8.57 24.73 -11.70
C GLY A 259 9.18 23.46 -12.32
N LYS A 260 8.97 22.30 -11.69
CA LYS A 260 9.39 20.98 -12.13
C LYS A 260 8.30 20.33 -12.99
N ALA A 261 8.53 19.13 -13.48
CA ALA A 261 7.57 18.38 -14.28
C ALA A 261 7.37 16.97 -13.71
N GLY A 262 6.18 16.42 -13.93
CA GLY A 262 5.88 15.03 -13.67
C GLY A 262 6.09 14.63 -12.21
N TRP A 263 6.73 13.49 -11.99
CA TRP A 263 6.97 12.89 -10.67
C TRP A 263 7.86 13.72 -9.73
N ASP A 264 8.63 14.67 -10.27
CA ASP A 264 9.45 15.59 -9.47
C ASP A 264 8.62 16.60 -8.66
N ASN A 265 7.32 16.72 -8.98
CA ASN A 265 6.37 17.51 -8.22
C ASN A 265 5.85 16.85 -6.95
N LEU A 266 6.29 15.64 -6.64
CA LEU A 266 6.01 14.97 -5.38
C LEU A 266 6.84 15.60 -4.26
N VAL A 267 6.16 16.32 -3.38
CA VAL A 267 6.73 17.04 -2.24
C VAL A 267 6.47 16.25 -0.96
N PRO A 268 7.47 16.04 -0.08
CA PRO A 268 7.26 15.29 1.16
C PRO A 268 6.29 16.02 2.09
N VAL A 269 5.27 15.32 2.54
CA VAL A 269 4.32 15.78 3.57
C VAL A 269 4.92 15.54 4.95
N GLY A 270 5.44 14.34 5.18
CA GLY A 270 6.04 13.97 6.45
C GLY A 270 6.49 12.53 6.51
N ILE A 271 7.02 12.18 7.68
CA ILE A 271 7.53 10.85 8.02
C ILE A 271 7.09 10.47 9.44
N ILE A 272 6.76 9.19 9.66
CA ILE A 272 6.34 8.66 10.95
C ILE A 272 6.92 7.27 11.20
N TRP A 273 7.31 6.94 12.45
CA TRP A 273 7.86 5.63 12.82
C TRP A 273 7.29 5.06 14.12
N GLY A 274 6.16 5.59 14.61
CA GLY A 274 5.41 5.16 15.79
C GLY A 274 4.14 5.99 15.95
N ASN A 275 3.36 5.71 16.96
CA ASN A 275 2.05 6.32 17.19
C ASN A 275 1.96 7.28 18.38
N ASP A 276 3.06 7.53 19.10
CA ASP A 276 3.04 8.38 20.33
C ASP A 276 1.87 8.04 21.27
N PRO A 277 1.83 6.83 21.87
CA PRO A 277 0.64 6.33 22.60
C PRO A 277 0.27 7.13 23.84
N LYS A 278 1.14 8.01 24.30
CA LYS A 278 0.89 8.92 25.44
C LYS A 278 0.18 10.21 25.03
N GLU A 279 0.16 10.52 23.75
CA GLU A 279 -0.50 11.71 23.20
C GLU A 279 -1.97 11.39 22.92
N THR A 280 -2.81 11.62 23.92
CA THR A 280 -4.25 11.29 23.90
C THR A 280 -5.14 12.50 23.58
N GLY A 281 -4.55 13.67 23.42
CA GLY A 281 -5.27 14.92 23.13
C GLY A 281 -5.91 14.91 21.74
N ASN A 282 -6.78 15.86 21.53
CA ASN A 282 -7.40 16.15 20.23
C ASN A 282 -7.12 17.60 19.83
N ASP A 283 -5.91 18.08 20.12
CA ASP A 283 -5.47 19.43 19.85
C ASP A 283 -4.70 19.48 18.53
N PHE A 284 -5.40 19.82 17.46
CA PHE A 284 -4.80 19.97 16.14
C PHE A 284 -4.03 21.28 15.97
N THR A 285 -4.19 22.22 16.90
CA THR A 285 -3.51 23.52 16.85
C THR A 285 -2.12 23.48 17.47
N ASN A 286 -1.90 22.57 18.41
CA ASN A 286 -0.62 22.37 19.08
C ASN A 286 -0.35 20.86 19.31
N PRO A 287 -0.30 20.06 18.24
CA PRO A 287 -0.05 18.62 18.35
C PRO A 287 1.36 18.36 18.87
N LYS A 288 1.52 17.33 19.70
CA LYS A 288 2.79 16.98 20.34
C LYS A 288 3.41 15.64 19.93
N PRO A 289 3.06 15.00 18.76
CA PRO A 289 3.70 13.76 18.41
C PRO A 289 5.21 13.94 18.23
N THR A 290 5.98 13.02 18.79
CA THR A 290 7.45 13.06 18.80
C THR A 290 8.07 12.16 17.74
N VAL A 291 7.34 11.14 17.31
CA VAL A 291 7.77 10.17 16.27
C VAL A 291 7.15 10.47 14.90
N THR A 292 6.67 11.68 14.74
CA THR A 292 6.19 12.25 13.47
C THR A 292 6.96 13.52 13.15
N LYS A 293 7.38 13.68 11.90
CA LYS A 293 7.96 14.91 11.36
C LYS A 293 7.14 15.36 10.18
N ILE A 294 6.68 16.59 10.22
CA ILE A 294 5.80 17.18 9.19
C ILE A 294 6.54 18.31 8.49
N ASN A 295 6.35 18.41 7.18
CA ASN A 295 6.88 19.52 6.40
C ASN A 295 6.11 20.82 6.71
N PRO A 296 6.72 21.79 7.39
CA PRO A 296 6.03 23.01 7.80
C PRO A 296 5.55 23.85 6.61
N ALA A 297 6.22 23.76 5.47
CA ALA A 297 5.85 24.49 4.27
C ALA A 297 4.55 23.97 3.63
N LEU A 298 4.19 22.70 3.86
CA LEU A 298 2.98 22.11 3.28
C LEU A 298 1.69 22.50 3.99
N GLN A 299 1.75 22.80 5.27
CA GLN A 299 0.57 23.26 6.01
C GLN A 299 -0.07 24.50 5.36
N GLN A 300 0.70 25.26 4.62
CA GLN A 300 0.23 26.52 4.02
C GLN A 300 -0.01 26.44 2.52
N THR A 301 0.34 25.34 1.83
CA THR A 301 0.51 25.44 0.37
C THR A 301 -0.01 24.31 -0.46
N ALA A 302 0.01 23.10 0.03
CA ALA A 302 -0.35 21.97 -0.80
C ALA A 302 -1.79 21.52 -0.59
N ILE A 303 -2.24 21.48 0.64
CA ILE A 303 -3.59 21.03 0.97
C ILE A 303 -4.49 22.22 1.20
N ASN A 304 -3.90 23.37 1.47
CA ASN A 304 -4.66 24.47 1.99
C ASN A 304 -3.96 25.81 1.78
N ALA A 305 -4.04 26.31 0.58
CA ALA A 305 -3.64 27.69 0.33
C ALA A 305 -4.47 28.70 1.14
N ASN A 306 -5.65 28.28 1.62
CA ASN A 306 -6.60 29.10 2.38
C ASN A 306 -7.04 28.34 3.64
N THR A 307 -6.10 27.92 4.43
CA THR A 307 -6.18 26.96 5.52
C THR A 307 -7.22 27.20 6.60
N GLN A 308 -7.90 28.30 6.56
CA GLN A 308 -8.93 28.61 7.55
C GLN A 308 -10.25 27.85 7.34
N GLU A 309 -10.45 27.28 6.17
CA GLU A 309 -11.71 26.61 5.80
C GLU A 309 -11.65 25.09 5.84
N LEU A 310 -10.44 24.50 5.68
CA LEU A 310 -10.26 23.07 5.86
C LEU A 310 -9.76 22.80 7.27
N PRO A 311 -10.32 21.81 7.96
CA PRO A 311 -9.83 21.49 9.29
C PRO A 311 -8.34 21.12 9.21
N PRO A 312 -7.53 21.51 10.18
CA PRO A 312 -6.12 21.14 10.25
C PRO A 312 -5.90 19.60 10.41
N THR A 313 -6.90 18.83 10.06
CA THR A 313 -7.01 17.38 10.17
C THR A 313 -6.51 16.62 8.96
N HIS A 314 -6.06 17.30 7.94
CA HIS A 314 -5.50 16.67 6.73
C HIS A 314 -4.28 15.78 7.01
N LEU A 315 -3.63 15.94 8.16
CA LEU A 315 -2.51 15.08 8.55
C LEU A 315 -3.03 13.84 9.25
N GLY A 316 -3.95 13.72 9.95
CA GLY A 316 -4.34 12.59 10.77
C GLY A 316 -4.50 12.97 12.23
N TRP A 317 -4.99 12.04 13.02
CA TRP A 317 -5.45 12.32 14.37
C TRP A 317 -4.33 12.90 15.25
N ASN A 318 -4.64 14.04 15.87
CA ASN A 318 -3.77 14.78 16.79
C ASN A 318 -2.39 15.09 16.17
N GLY A 319 -2.36 15.46 14.88
CA GLY A 319 -1.14 15.87 14.19
C GLY A 319 -0.18 14.74 13.81
N ARG A 320 -0.59 13.48 13.92
CA ARG A 320 0.16 12.33 13.40
C ARG A 320 0.17 12.36 11.88
N LEU A 321 1.20 11.78 11.26
CA LEU A 321 1.25 11.73 9.81
C LEU A 321 0.12 10.85 9.25
N ASN A 322 -0.57 11.40 8.27
CA ASN A 322 -1.38 10.67 7.31
C ASN A 322 -1.31 11.33 5.94
N GLY A 323 -1.78 10.68 4.89
CA GLY A 323 -1.79 11.26 3.55
C GLY A 323 -2.96 12.22 3.32
N PRO A 324 -2.85 13.10 2.30
CA PRO A 324 -3.90 14.06 1.95
C PRO A 324 -5.26 13.47 1.61
N VAL A 325 -5.27 12.24 1.10
CA VAL A 325 -6.49 11.50 0.72
C VAL A 325 -6.78 10.34 1.66
N ASP A 326 -6.13 10.30 2.81
CA ASP A 326 -6.33 9.29 3.84
C ASP A 326 -7.25 9.81 4.96
N ASN A 327 -7.74 8.88 5.80
CA ASN A 327 -8.68 9.23 6.85
C ASN A 327 -8.03 10.10 7.94
N PRO A 328 -8.55 11.33 8.19
CA PRO A 328 -7.96 12.26 9.17
C PRO A 328 -8.03 11.79 10.63
N ASN A 329 -8.84 10.76 10.94
CA ASN A 329 -8.97 10.21 12.28
C ASN A 329 -8.04 9.01 12.54
N SER A 330 -7.03 8.82 11.70
CA SER A 330 -6.04 7.76 11.81
C SER A 330 -4.62 8.31 11.66
N SER A 331 -3.66 7.45 11.52
CA SER A 331 -2.30 7.74 11.05
C SER A 331 -1.82 6.61 10.15
N CYS A 332 -0.77 6.82 9.37
CA CYS A 332 -0.16 5.73 8.59
C CYS A 332 0.10 4.51 9.47
N GLN A 333 0.75 4.72 10.62
CA GLN A 333 1.08 3.64 11.55
C GLN A 333 -0.17 2.99 12.18
N SER A 334 -1.19 3.78 12.55
CA SER A 334 -2.38 3.26 13.23
C SER A 334 -3.22 2.37 12.32
N CYS A 335 -3.39 2.75 11.04
CA CYS A 335 -4.05 1.91 10.06
C CYS A 335 -3.24 0.66 9.75
N HIS A 336 -1.96 0.82 9.43
CA HIS A 336 -1.12 -0.28 8.95
C HIS A 336 -0.85 -1.33 10.03
N MET A 337 -0.78 -0.98 11.31
CA MET A 337 -0.58 -1.95 12.39
C MET A 337 -1.77 -2.90 12.59
N THR A 338 -2.96 -2.58 12.05
CA THR A 338 -4.13 -3.49 12.09
C THR A 338 -4.08 -4.61 11.05
N ALA A 339 -3.03 -4.64 10.23
CA ALA A 339 -2.86 -5.63 9.19
C ALA A 339 -2.58 -7.03 9.77
N GLU A 340 -3.54 -7.92 9.62
CA GLU A 340 -3.52 -9.28 10.22
C GLU A 340 -4.30 -10.30 9.38
N ALA A 341 -4.16 -11.58 9.70
CA ALA A 341 -4.87 -12.69 9.07
C ALA A 341 -5.39 -13.69 10.13
N PRO A 342 -6.70 -14.02 10.17
CA PRO A 342 -7.74 -13.35 9.40
C PRO A 342 -7.84 -11.87 9.79
N GLN A 343 -8.27 -11.01 8.86
CA GLN A 343 -8.49 -9.60 9.15
C GLN A 343 -9.73 -9.45 10.04
N VAL A 344 -9.51 -9.16 11.30
CA VAL A 344 -10.54 -8.99 12.34
C VAL A 344 -10.60 -7.53 12.80
N ALA A 345 -9.43 -6.91 12.92
CA ALA A 345 -9.33 -5.51 13.31
C ALA A 345 -9.89 -4.59 12.22
N ILE A 346 -10.60 -3.58 12.63
CA ILE A 346 -11.03 -2.46 11.79
C ILE A 346 -9.88 -1.44 11.77
N MET A 347 -9.59 -0.84 10.62
CA MET A 347 -8.44 0.07 10.46
C MET A 347 -8.54 1.36 11.29
N ASN A 348 -9.74 1.77 11.64
CA ASN A 348 -9.97 3.01 12.37
C ASN A 348 -11.07 2.82 13.42
N PRO A 349 -10.92 3.34 14.65
CA PRO A 349 -11.91 3.18 15.70
C PRO A 349 -13.29 3.78 15.34
N LEU A 350 -13.34 4.80 14.49
CA LEU A 350 -14.61 5.40 14.04
C LEU A 350 -15.46 4.47 13.16
N PHE A 351 -14.85 3.44 12.56
CA PHE A 351 -15.59 2.49 11.72
C PHE A 351 -16.30 1.40 12.53
N GLN A 352 -16.21 1.46 13.84
CA GLN A 352 -17.00 0.58 14.70
C GLN A 352 -18.45 1.05 14.76
N LYS A 353 -19.38 0.12 14.90
CA LYS A 353 -20.80 0.44 15.10
C LYS A 353 -21.03 1.40 16.28
N ASN A 354 -20.22 1.25 17.34
CA ASN A 354 -20.22 2.13 18.50
C ASN A 354 -18.76 2.58 18.72
N PRO A 355 -18.34 3.69 18.10
CA PRO A 355 -16.97 4.17 18.24
C PRO A 355 -16.67 4.53 19.71
N PRO A 356 -15.48 4.19 20.21
CA PRO A 356 -15.08 4.63 21.54
C PRO A 356 -14.91 6.16 21.58
N PRO A 357 -15.09 6.79 22.74
CA PRO A 357 -14.81 8.20 22.89
C PRO A 357 -13.36 8.54 22.49
N VAL A 358 -13.19 9.61 21.74
CA VAL A 358 -11.88 10.06 21.25
C VAL A 358 -10.92 10.25 22.42
N GLY A 359 -9.71 9.70 22.32
CA GLY A 359 -8.68 9.78 23.36
C GLY A 359 -8.88 8.81 24.53
N SER A 360 -9.98 8.07 24.58
CA SER A 360 -10.20 7.03 25.62
C SER A 360 -9.21 5.88 25.48
N PRO A 361 -9.01 5.04 26.52
CA PRO A 361 -8.16 3.85 26.42
C PRO A 361 -8.52 2.92 25.26
N ASP A 362 -9.82 2.77 24.96
CA ASP A 362 -10.28 1.96 23.84
C ASP A 362 -9.98 2.60 22.48
N TRP A 363 -10.10 3.92 22.36
CA TRP A 363 -9.62 4.66 21.18
C TRP A 363 -8.11 4.50 21.00
N MET A 364 -7.33 4.63 22.08
CA MET A 364 -5.87 4.55 22.07
C MET A 364 -5.33 3.17 21.72
N ARG A 365 -6.15 2.14 21.65
CA ARG A 365 -5.74 0.84 21.09
C ARG A 365 -5.23 0.95 19.65
N TRP A 366 -5.79 1.85 18.85
CA TRP A 366 -5.33 2.12 17.48
C TRP A 366 -4.08 2.99 17.41
N PHE A 367 -3.67 3.57 18.52
CA PHE A 367 -2.48 4.44 18.60
C PHE A 367 -1.39 3.87 19.51
N GLN A 368 -1.34 2.54 19.66
CA GLN A 368 -0.24 1.84 20.31
C GLN A 368 0.95 1.69 19.37
N ASN A 369 2.12 1.37 19.94
CA ASN A 369 3.27 0.90 19.19
C ASN A 369 3.30 -0.63 19.25
N ILE A 370 2.86 -1.27 18.17
CA ILE A 370 2.93 -2.73 18.04
C ILE A 370 4.22 -3.04 17.27
N PRO A 371 5.12 -3.88 17.81
CA PRO A 371 6.33 -4.26 17.11
C PRO A 371 6.03 -5.06 15.83
N ALA A 372 6.91 -4.94 14.83
CA ALA A 372 6.83 -5.71 13.60
C ALA A 372 6.63 -7.21 13.84
N GLY A 373 5.77 -7.83 13.04
CA GLY A 373 5.41 -9.23 13.17
C GLY A 373 4.42 -9.55 14.29
N HIS A 374 4.02 -8.59 15.14
CA HIS A 374 2.99 -8.83 16.16
C HIS A 374 1.60 -8.46 15.61
N PRO A 375 0.58 -9.30 15.86
CA PRO A 375 -0.78 -8.99 15.42
C PRO A 375 -1.43 -7.93 16.30
N PHE A 376 -2.36 -7.18 15.74
CA PHE A 376 -3.20 -6.24 16.49
C PHE A 376 -4.21 -6.96 17.38
N THR A 377 -4.81 -8.01 16.86
CA THR A 377 -5.79 -8.84 17.62
C THR A 377 -5.12 -10.10 18.14
N PRO A 378 -5.16 -10.37 19.44
CA PRO A 378 -4.64 -11.63 19.99
C PRO A 378 -5.24 -12.87 19.30
N GLY A 379 -4.40 -13.83 18.96
CA GLY A 379 -4.81 -15.08 18.31
C GLY A 379 -4.87 -15.04 16.78
N THR A 380 -4.68 -13.89 16.16
CA THR A 380 -4.48 -13.77 14.70
C THR A 380 -2.99 -13.87 14.33
N LYS A 381 -2.69 -13.87 13.03
CA LYS A 381 -1.32 -13.75 12.51
C LYS A 381 -1.11 -12.34 11.97
N SER A 382 -0.01 -11.71 12.35
CA SER A 382 0.35 -10.42 11.77
C SER A 382 0.65 -10.55 10.28
N THR A 383 0.23 -9.59 9.48
CA THR A 383 0.77 -9.39 8.14
C THR A 383 1.81 -8.27 8.09
N ASP A 384 2.36 -7.95 9.25
CA ASP A 384 3.52 -7.07 9.47
C ASP A 384 3.37 -5.72 8.80
N PHE A 385 2.33 -4.98 9.17
CA PHE A 385 1.97 -3.66 8.63
C PHE A 385 1.59 -3.66 7.13
N SER A 386 1.52 -4.81 6.48
CA SER A 386 1.12 -4.89 5.08
C SER A 386 -0.39 -5.08 4.95
N LEU A 387 -1.15 -3.99 4.80
CA LEU A 387 -2.58 -4.05 4.46
C LEU A 387 -2.81 -4.72 3.10
N GLN A 388 -1.86 -4.61 2.16
CA GLN A 388 -1.95 -5.33 0.89
C GLN A 388 -1.86 -6.85 1.09
N MET A 389 -0.99 -7.34 1.99
CA MET A 389 -0.91 -8.77 2.31
C MET A 389 -2.20 -9.24 3.00
N SER A 390 -2.69 -8.47 3.97
CA SER A 390 -3.97 -8.77 4.62
C SER A 390 -5.12 -8.80 3.62
N GLY A 391 -5.26 -7.78 2.77
CA GLY A 391 -6.27 -7.72 1.71
C GLY A 391 -6.13 -8.86 0.69
N SER A 392 -4.92 -9.23 0.35
CA SER A 392 -4.59 -10.35 -0.52
C SER A 392 -5.13 -11.68 0.03
N LEU A 393 -4.88 -11.95 1.30
CA LEU A 393 -5.38 -13.16 1.99
C LEU A 393 -6.92 -13.14 2.10
N VAL A 394 -7.50 -11.99 2.44
CA VAL A 394 -8.96 -11.82 2.47
C VAL A 394 -9.59 -12.15 1.11
N ASN A 395 -9.03 -11.60 0.04
CA ASN A 395 -9.53 -11.82 -1.32
C ASN A 395 -9.40 -13.29 -1.75
N PHE A 396 -8.28 -13.91 -1.43
CA PHE A 396 -8.06 -15.33 -1.70
C PHE A 396 -9.08 -16.20 -0.97
N TYR A 397 -9.31 -15.98 0.31
CA TYR A 397 -10.29 -16.76 1.07
C TYR A 397 -11.71 -16.50 0.60
N GLN A 398 -12.03 -15.27 0.19
CA GLN A 398 -13.31 -14.97 -0.43
C GLN A 398 -13.52 -15.72 -1.74
N TRP A 399 -12.50 -15.69 -2.62
CA TRP A 399 -12.54 -16.45 -3.86
C TRP A 399 -12.77 -17.95 -3.63
N LYS A 400 -12.04 -18.54 -2.68
CA LYS A 400 -12.28 -19.96 -2.32
C LYS A 400 -13.70 -20.22 -1.85
N CYS A 401 -14.28 -19.32 -1.07
CA CYS A 401 -15.67 -19.42 -0.66
C CYS A 401 -16.65 -19.36 -1.82
N ASP A 402 -16.45 -18.41 -2.72
CA ASP A 402 -17.32 -18.18 -3.86
C ASP A 402 -17.25 -19.35 -4.86
N MET A 403 -16.12 -20.05 -4.92
CA MET A 403 -15.92 -21.26 -5.72
C MET A 403 -16.38 -22.56 -5.02
N GLY A 404 -17.01 -22.49 -3.84
CA GLY A 404 -17.49 -23.64 -3.10
C GLY A 404 -16.40 -24.47 -2.42
N GLY A 405 -15.20 -23.92 -2.24
CA GLY A 405 -14.06 -24.60 -1.62
C GLY A 405 -14.25 -24.88 -0.13
N ILE A 406 -13.97 -26.11 0.30
CA ILE A 406 -13.89 -26.51 1.71
C ILE A 406 -12.42 -26.53 2.13
N TYR A 407 -12.12 -26.01 3.33
CA TYR A 407 -10.75 -26.00 3.87
C TYR A 407 -10.39 -27.31 4.57
N GLU A 408 -9.14 -27.77 4.36
CA GLU A 408 -8.62 -29.02 4.89
C GLU A 408 -8.57 -29.14 6.41
N ASN A 409 -8.74 -28.08 7.17
CA ASN A 409 -8.74 -28.13 8.65
C ASN A 409 -10.13 -28.04 9.29
N GLY A 410 -11.18 -28.44 8.55
CA GLY A 410 -12.55 -28.48 9.09
C GLY A 410 -13.14 -27.12 9.44
N ILE A 411 -12.40 -26.04 9.21
CA ILE A 411 -12.87 -24.69 9.40
C ILE A 411 -13.25 -24.17 8.03
N ASN A 412 -14.54 -24.22 7.75
CA ASN A 412 -15.13 -23.58 6.59
C ASN A 412 -14.66 -22.12 6.55
N ALA A 413 -13.80 -21.77 5.59
CA ALA A 413 -13.32 -20.42 5.42
C ALA A 413 -14.51 -19.45 5.29
N CYS A 414 -15.60 -19.91 4.67
CA CYS A 414 -16.84 -19.19 4.57
C CYS A 414 -17.53 -19.00 5.91
N ALA A 415 -17.44 -19.92 6.85
CA ALA A 415 -18.05 -19.77 8.17
C ALA A 415 -17.27 -18.79 9.05
N LYS A 416 -15.92 -18.79 9.00
CA LYS A 416 -15.11 -17.78 9.70
C LYS A 416 -15.28 -16.37 9.09
N THR A 417 -15.33 -16.30 7.77
CA THR A 417 -15.64 -15.08 7.03
C THR A 417 -17.10 -14.68 7.21
N ALA A 418 -18.03 -15.66 7.25
CA ALA A 418 -19.46 -15.42 7.46
C ALA A 418 -19.78 -14.97 8.90
N GLY A 419 -18.99 -15.31 9.89
CA GLY A 419 -19.16 -14.73 11.23
C GLY A 419 -18.99 -13.20 11.24
N LEU A 420 -18.11 -12.68 10.40
CA LEU A 420 -17.99 -11.26 10.10
C LEU A 420 -19.05 -10.78 9.09
N LYS A 421 -19.36 -11.56 8.05
CA LYS A 421 -20.28 -11.22 6.98
C LYS A 421 -21.77 -11.30 7.35
N LEU A 422 -22.19 -12.29 8.13
CA LEU A 422 -23.62 -12.50 8.44
C LEU A 422 -24.25 -11.33 9.18
N LYS A 423 -23.45 -10.52 9.82
CA LYS A 423 -23.91 -9.23 10.38
C LYS A 423 -24.00 -8.12 9.35
N MET A 424 -23.28 -8.23 8.22
CA MET A 424 -23.20 -7.16 7.20
C MET A 424 -24.11 -7.39 5.96
N LEU A 425 -24.54 -8.61 5.71
CA LEU A 425 -25.22 -8.99 4.45
C LEU A 425 -26.70 -9.36 4.58
N LYS A 426 -27.34 -9.12 5.72
CA LYS A 426 -28.77 -9.33 5.85
C LYS A 426 -29.62 -8.20 5.27
N SER A 427 -29.04 -7.25 4.60
CA SER A 427 -29.77 -6.20 3.89
C SER A 427 -29.60 -6.35 2.38
N GLY A 428 -30.61 -6.93 1.72
CA GLY A 428 -30.82 -6.77 0.29
C GLY A 428 -30.39 -7.92 -0.61
N ASN A 429 -31.23 -8.24 -1.56
CA ASN A 429 -31.11 -9.25 -2.62
C ASN A 429 -29.94 -8.95 -3.59
N GLY A 430 -28.70 -9.19 -3.18
CA GLY A 430 -27.52 -9.00 -4.02
C GLY A 430 -26.46 -10.06 -3.79
N ALA A 431 -25.68 -10.35 -4.80
CA ALA A 431 -24.55 -11.28 -4.74
C ALA A 431 -23.59 -10.93 -3.59
N PRO A 432 -22.89 -11.92 -2.97
CA PRO A 432 -22.00 -11.67 -1.85
C PRO A 432 -20.94 -10.62 -2.20
N GLN A 433 -20.81 -9.60 -1.38
CA GLN A 433 -19.84 -8.54 -1.58
C GLN A 433 -18.53 -8.89 -0.86
N PRO A 434 -17.35 -8.72 -1.47
CA PRO A 434 -16.07 -9.13 -0.90
C PRO A 434 -15.68 -8.32 0.34
N LEU A 435 -14.94 -8.96 1.23
CA LEU A 435 -14.41 -8.43 2.49
C LEU A 435 -13.52 -7.18 2.37
N GLN A 436 -13.05 -6.82 1.17
CA GLN A 436 -12.32 -5.57 0.94
C GLN A 436 -13.07 -4.33 1.42
N ARG A 437 -14.40 -4.39 1.53
CA ARG A 437 -15.21 -3.31 2.09
C ARG A 437 -14.90 -2.98 3.56
N VAL A 438 -14.49 -3.99 4.34
CA VAL A 438 -14.18 -3.78 5.77
C VAL A 438 -12.84 -3.08 5.95
N ILE A 439 -11.95 -3.19 4.97
CA ILE A 439 -10.55 -2.78 5.12
C ILE A 439 -10.31 -1.33 4.71
N ARG A 440 -11.16 -0.72 3.86
CA ARG A 440 -10.72 0.46 3.12
C ARG A 440 -11.57 1.73 3.19
N ASP A 441 -12.87 1.68 3.46
CA ASP A 441 -13.67 2.90 3.37
C ASP A 441 -14.95 2.87 4.20
N PRO A 442 -15.11 3.76 5.21
CA PRO A 442 -16.35 3.90 5.97
C PRO A 442 -17.48 4.54 5.16
N SER A 443 -17.17 5.30 4.12
CA SER A 443 -18.21 5.88 3.26
C SER A 443 -18.96 4.80 2.46
N LEU A 444 -18.37 3.60 2.32
CA LEU A 444 -19.05 2.44 1.74
C LEU A 444 -20.07 1.81 2.69
N GLU A 445 -19.95 2.00 4.01
CA GLU A 445 -20.95 1.55 4.96
C GLU A 445 -22.22 2.42 4.92
N GLN A 446 -22.09 3.72 4.68
CA GLN A 446 -23.24 4.64 4.55
C GLN A 446 -24.07 4.38 3.29
N LEU A 447 -23.53 3.67 2.30
CA LEU A 447 -24.27 3.31 1.09
C LEU A 447 -24.99 1.96 1.20
N LEU A 448 -24.88 1.29 2.35
CA LEU A 448 -25.43 -0.04 2.61
C LEU A 448 -26.58 -0.03 3.64
N GLU A 449 -26.88 1.11 4.26
CA GLU A 449 -28.11 1.39 4.98
C GLU A 449 -29.20 1.93 4.04
#